data_0568f89e9d61358e76189b2bc9bfd280
#
_entry.id   0568f89e9d61358e76189b2bc9bfd280
#
_cell.length_a   1.000
_cell.length_b   1.000
_cell.length_c   1.000
_cell.angle_alpha   90.00
_cell.angle_beta   90.00
_cell.angle_gamma   90.00
#
_symmetry.space_group_name_H-M   'P 1'
#
loop_
_entity.id
_entity.type
_entity.pdbx_description
1 polymer ?
#
loop_
_entity_poly.entity_id
_entity_poly.type
_entity_poly.pdbx_seq_one_letter_code
_entity_poly.pdbx_strand_id
1 'polypeptide(L)'
;MINRSERGLPVATTANIADAITSISNQITVSMLAGVFPERARKNIEISAPYLQTAFQEFKVSDKRLAAAVIATVAVETPTFEAYEEPAERGQRYENNLALGNTQPGDGVRYRGRGYLGITGRTNYAQMSARLGLGTRLLDSPEDAKSPEVACRILVDWFVDRQEKLSAALANGDLTLARRAVAGGASQVAQFTAVYNKVLAQF
;
A
#
# COMPACT_ATOMS: atom_id res chain seq x y z
N MET A 1 -48.06 -5.22 19.32
CA MET A 1 -47.43 -5.74 18.08
C MET A 1 -46.65 -4.62 17.44
N ILE A 2 -45.34 -4.59 17.61
CA ILE A 2 -44.48 -3.56 17.02
C ILE A 2 -43.68 -4.28 15.94
N ASN A 3 -44.04 -4.03 14.70
CA ASN A 3 -43.37 -4.57 13.52
C ASN A 3 -42.08 -3.74 13.26
N ARG A 4 -40.93 -4.23 13.71
CA ARG A 4 -39.63 -3.70 13.31
C ARG A 4 -39.32 -4.20 11.92
N SER A 5 -39.53 -3.36 10.91
CA SER A 5 -39.01 -3.58 9.58
C SER A 5 -37.47 -3.62 9.63
N GLU A 6 -36.90 -4.80 9.51
CA GLU A 6 -35.48 -4.99 9.20
C GLU A 6 -35.25 -4.42 7.80
N ARG A 7 -34.80 -3.18 7.74
CA ARG A 7 -34.22 -2.63 6.51
C ARG A 7 -32.81 -3.21 6.40
N GLY A 8 -32.70 -4.35 5.73
CA GLY A 8 -31.43 -4.89 5.30
C GLY A 8 -30.73 -3.83 4.44
N LEU A 9 -29.47 -3.52 4.77
CA LEU A 9 -28.62 -2.70 3.91
C LEU A 9 -28.56 -3.36 2.53
N PRO A 10 -28.67 -2.58 1.43
CA PRO A 10 -28.61 -3.15 0.09
C PRO A 10 -27.26 -3.86 -0.11
N VAL A 11 -27.31 -5.14 -0.46
CA VAL A 11 -26.12 -5.89 -0.85
C VAL A 11 -25.57 -5.24 -2.12
N ALA A 12 -24.30 -4.81 -2.08
CA ALA A 12 -23.67 -4.20 -3.25
C ALA A 12 -23.68 -5.19 -4.42
N THR A 13 -24.21 -4.78 -5.55
CA THR A 13 -24.19 -5.58 -6.78
C THR A 13 -22.79 -5.55 -7.41
N THR A 14 -22.48 -6.54 -8.24
CA THR A 14 -21.22 -6.58 -8.99
C THR A 14 -21.00 -5.33 -9.83
N ALA A 15 -22.06 -4.76 -10.41
CA ALA A 15 -22.00 -3.50 -11.14
C ALA A 15 -21.61 -2.32 -10.24
N ASN A 16 -22.22 -2.20 -9.05
CA ASN A 16 -21.90 -1.13 -8.11
C ASN A 16 -20.44 -1.20 -7.61
N ILE A 17 -19.90 -2.40 -7.48
CA ILE A 17 -18.48 -2.58 -7.10
C ILE A 17 -17.55 -2.15 -8.24
N ALA A 18 -17.84 -2.52 -9.49
CA ALA A 18 -17.07 -2.11 -10.65
C ALA A 18 -17.04 -0.58 -10.82
N ASP A 19 -18.20 0.07 -10.64
CA ASP A 19 -18.32 1.54 -10.69
C ASP A 19 -17.50 2.19 -9.56
N ALA A 20 -17.53 1.64 -8.35
CA ALA A 20 -16.74 2.14 -7.22
C ALA A 20 -15.22 2.02 -7.47
N ILE A 21 -14.74 0.89 -8.01
CA ILE A 21 -13.34 0.70 -8.38
C ILE A 21 -12.91 1.74 -9.42
N THR A 22 -13.72 1.92 -10.48
CA THR A 22 -13.44 2.88 -11.55
C THR A 22 -13.44 4.31 -11.02
N SER A 23 -14.42 4.67 -10.18
CA SER A 23 -14.51 5.99 -9.55
C SER A 23 -13.31 6.30 -8.68
N ILE A 24 -12.91 5.39 -7.79
CA ILE A 24 -11.77 5.57 -6.90
C ILE A 24 -10.47 5.71 -7.70
N SER A 25 -10.21 4.79 -8.63
CA SER A 25 -8.97 4.83 -9.42
C SER A 25 -8.85 6.11 -10.24
N ASN A 26 -9.94 6.58 -10.87
CA ASN A 26 -9.94 7.81 -11.66
C ASN A 26 -9.68 9.08 -10.81
N GLN A 27 -9.96 9.06 -9.52
CA GLN A 27 -9.71 10.17 -8.61
C GLN A 27 -8.25 10.25 -8.16
N ILE A 28 -7.45 9.18 -8.32
CA ILE A 28 -6.01 9.17 -8.03
C ILE A 28 -5.27 9.93 -9.13
N THR A 29 -5.40 11.23 -9.16
CA THR A 29 -4.75 12.09 -10.14
C THR A 29 -3.46 12.71 -9.60
N VAL A 30 -2.60 13.18 -10.50
CA VAL A 30 -1.42 13.99 -10.13
C VAL A 30 -1.83 15.19 -9.28
N SER A 31 -2.92 15.86 -9.64
CA SER A 31 -3.45 17.03 -8.91
C SER A 31 -3.88 16.66 -7.48
N MET A 32 -4.62 15.57 -7.33
CA MET A 32 -5.06 15.06 -6.02
C MET A 32 -3.86 14.75 -5.13
N LEU A 33 -2.90 13.97 -5.64
CA LEU A 33 -1.70 13.61 -4.90
C LEU A 33 -0.82 14.83 -4.59
N ALA A 34 -0.61 15.74 -5.54
CA ALA A 34 0.14 16.98 -5.31
C ALA A 34 -0.50 17.89 -4.24
N GLY A 35 -1.83 17.79 -4.05
CA GLY A 35 -2.51 18.47 -2.94
C GLY A 35 -2.18 17.88 -1.56
N VAL A 36 -1.65 16.68 -1.51
CA VAL A 36 -1.38 15.94 -0.25
C VAL A 36 0.11 15.89 0.09
N PHE A 37 0.96 15.74 -0.93
CA PHE A 37 2.41 15.61 -0.78
C PHE A 37 3.11 16.98 -0.93
N PRO A 38 4.34 17.13 -0.40
CA PRO A 38 5.13 18.34 -0.60
C PRO A 38 5.54 18.51 -2.08
N GLU A 39 5.77 19.76 -2.51
CA GLU A 39 6.11 20.11 -3.91
C GLU A 39 7.28 19.29 -4.48
N ARG A 40 8.30 19.00 -3.66
CA ARG A 40 9.44 18.16 -4.06
C ARG A 40 9.06 16.74 -4.51
N ALA A 41 7.86 16.26 -4.17
CA ALA A 41 7.34 14.96 -4.59
C ALA A 41 6.77 14.98 -6.02
N ARG A 42 6.52 16.15 -6.60
CA ARG A 42 5.76 16.36 -7.84
C ARG A 42 6.21 15.46 -8.98
N LYS A 43 7.51 15.45 -9.25
CA LYS A 43 8.09 14.65 -10.34
C LYS A 43 7.83 13.14 -10.15
N ASN A 44 8.00 12.64 -8.92
CA ASN A 44 7.78 11.23 -8.61
C ASN A 44 6.29 10.87 -8.67
N ILE A 45 5.40 11.79 -8.29
CA ILE A 45 3.95 11.64 -8.42
C ILE A 45 3.56 11.54 -9.91
N GLU A 46 4.08 12.41 -10.77
CA GLU A 46 3.81 12.39 -12.22
C GLU A 46 4.20 11.06 -12.85
N ILE A 47 5.31 10.46 -12.40
CA ILE A 47 5.76 9.14 -12.87
C ILE A 47 4.87 8.02 -12.32
N SER A 48 4.50 8.08 -11.05
CA SER A 48 3.92 6.92 -10.34
C SER A 48 2.39 6.91 -10.30
N ALA A 49 1.73 8.06 -10.46
CA ALA A 49 0.27 8.15 -10.38
C ALA A 49 -0.46 7.21 -11.38
N PRO A 50 -0.05 7.10 -12.65
CA PRO A 50 -0.68 6.16 -13.58
C PRO A 50 -0.57 4.69 -13.13
N TYR A 51 0.59 4.30 -12.58
CA TYR A 51 0.79 2.94 -12.06
C TYR A 51 -0.02 2.68 -10.79
N LEU A 52 -0.18 3.70 -9.94
CA LEU A 52 -1.04 3.58 -8.75
C LEU A 52 -2.51 3.44 -9.13
N GLN A 53 -2.99 4.19 -10.13
CA GLN A 53 -4.34 4.02 -10.70
C GLN A 53 -4.55 2.60 -11.21
N THR A 54 -3.61 2.10 -12.03
CA THR A 54 -3.66 0.74 -12.56
C THR A 54 -3.67 -0.32 -11.45
N ALA A 55 -2.84 -0.15 -10.43
CA ALA A 55 -2.82 -1.07 -9.29
C ALA A 55 -4.15 -1.07 -8.52
N PHE A 56 -4.79 0.08 -8.31
CA PHE A 56 -6.12 0.13 -7.68
C PHE A 56 -7.19 -0.60 -8.49
N GLN A 57 -7.13 -0.53 -9.82
CA GLN A 57 -8.02 -1.29 -10.72
C GLN A 57 -7.72 -2.78 -10.67
N GLU A 58 -6.45 -3.17 -10.80
CA GLU A 58 -5.99 -4.57 -10.79
C GLU A 58 -6.42 -5.28 -9.50
N PHE A 59 -6.19 -4.66 -8.35
CA PHE A 59 -6.52 -5.22 -7.05
C PHE A 59 -7.94 -4.90 -6.56
N LYS A 60 -8.78 -4.31 -7.42
CA LYS A 60 -10.21 -4.05 -7.21
C LYS A 60 -10.51 -3.27 -5.93
N VAL A 61 -9.73 -2.21 -5.66
CA VAL A 61 -9.95 -1.34 -4.50
C VAL A 61 -11.25 -0.55 -4.69
N SER A 62 -12.29 -0.91 -3.94
CA SER A 62 -13.64 -0.32 -3.99
C SER A 62 -14.02 0.46 -2.73
N ASP A 63 -13.17 0.47 -1.70
CA ASP A 63 -13.38 1.24 -0.46
C ASP A 63 -12.45 2.46 -0.44
N LYS A 64 -13.05 3.67 -0.49
CA LYS A 64 -12.32 4.94 -0.43
C LYS A 64 -11.48 5.10 0.86
N ARG A 65 -11.90 4.47 1.96
CA ARG A 65 -11.13 4.48 3.22
C ARG A 65 -9.84 3.68 3.09
N LEU A 66 -9.91 2.53 2.39
CA LEU A 66 -8.71 1.74 2.07
C LEU A 66 -7.78 2.53 1.16
N ALA A 67 -8.32 3.16 0.11
CA ALA A 67 -7.54 4.00 -0.80
C ALA A 67 -6.86 5.19 -0.07
N ALA A 68 -7.59 5.85 0.84
CA ALA A 68 -7.03 6.92 1.66
C ALA A 68 -5.91 6.41 2.60
N ALA A 69 -6.06 5.21 3.18
CA ALA A 69 -5.04 4.61 4.02
C ALA A 69 -3.76 4.24 3.23
N VAL A 70 -3.89 3.74 2.00
CA VAL A 70 -2.75 3.51 1.09
C VAL A 70 -1.96 4.80 0.89
N ILE A 71 -2.62 5.87 0.46
CA ILE A 71 -1.98 7.16 0.16
C ILE A 71 -1.38 7.78 1.42
N ALA A 72 -2.10 7.74 2.56
CA ALA A 72 -1.61 8.26 3.83
C ALA A 72 -0.35 7.51 4.30
N THR A 73 -0.26 6.20 4.05
CA THR A 73 0.94 5.44 4.39
C THR A 73 2.13 5.87 3.55
N VAL A 74 1.96 6.04 2.23
CA VAL A 74 3.05 6.55 1.37
C VAL A 74 3.51 7.92 1.82
N ALA A 75 2.59 8.83 2.20
CA ALA A 75 2.95 10.17 2.66
C ALA A 75 3.77 10.17 3.96
N VAL A 76 3.60 9.15 4.79
CA VAL A 76 4.36 8.98 6.03
C VAL A 76 5.70 8.29 5.79
N GLU A 77 5.71 7.19 5.01
CA GLU A 77 6.92 6.37 4.80
C GLU A 77 7.88 6.99 3.79
N THR A 78 7.33 7.55 2.71
CA THR A 78 8.09 8.11 1.59
C THR A 78 7.49 9.46 1.15
N PRO A 79 7.67 10.53 1.96
CA PRO A 79 7.06 11.84 1.69
C PRO A 79 7.49 12.50 0.38
N THR A 80 8.53 12.00 -0.26
CA THR A 80 8.93 12.38 -1.63
C THR A 80 8.21 11.61 -2.71
N PHE A 81 7.32 10.69 -2.36
CA PHE A 81 6.66 9.76 -3.29
C PHE A 81 7.66 8.98 -4.14
N GLU A 82 8.77 8.58 -3.58
CA GLU A 82 9.83 7.83 -4.25
C GLU A 82 9.84 6.39 -3.74
N ALA A 83 9.77 5.42 -4.64
CA ALA A 83 10.01 4.03 -4.31
C ALA A 83 11.50 3.83 -4.04
N TYR A 84 11.87 3.85 -2.77
CA TYR A 84 13.26 3.87 -2.33
C TYR A 84 13.94 2.51 -2.36
N GLU A 85 15.24 2.52 -2.20
CA GLU A 85 16.07 1.35 -1.92
C GLU A 85 16.96 1.63 -0.72
N GLU A 86 16.91 0.74 0.27
CA GLU A 86 17.76 0.85 1.45
C GLU A 86 19.24 0.70 1.05
N PRO A 87 20.18 1.48 1.62
CA PRO A 87 21.60 1.32 1.38
C PRO A 87 22.08 -0.10 1.68
N ALA A 88 23.02 -0.61 0.89
CA ALA A 88 23.53 -1.98 1.01
C ALA A 88 24.10 -2.27 2.41
N GLU A 89 24.78 -1.30 3.00
CA GLU A 89 25.38 -1.39 4.34
C GLU A 89 24.30 -1.68 5.41
N ARG A 90 23.12 -1.12 5.25
CA ARG A 90 21.99 -1.39 6.16
C ARG A 90 21.41 -2.77 5.95
N GLY A 91 21.51 -3.31 4.73
CA GLY A 91 21.07 -4.67 4.42
C GLY A 91 21.80 -5.74 5.23
N GLN A 92 23.05 -5.51 5.61
CA GLN A 92 23.87 -6.46 6.40
C GLN A 92 23.21 -6.86 7.72
N ARG A 93 22.43 -6.00 8.35
CA ARG A 93 21.70 -6.31 9.61
C ARG A 93 20.66 -7.42 9.46
N TYR A 94 20.26 -7.71 8.23
CA TYR A 94 19.29 -8.75 7.91
C TYR A 94 19.93 -10.09 7.52
N GLU A 95 21.27 -10.16 7.55
CA GLU A 95 21.99 -11.38 7.22
C GLU A 95 21.67 -12.48 8.24
N ASN A 96 21.47 -13.70 7.76
CA ASN A 96 21.08 -14.87 8.57
C ASN A 96 19.78 -14.68 9.39
N ASN A 97 18.92 -13.73 9.02
CA ASN A 97 17.65 -13.52 9.69
C ASN A 97 16.61 -14.54 9.20
N LEU A 98 16.42 -15.62 9.96
CA LEU A 98 15.51 -16.71 9.63
C LEU A 98 14.05 -16.26 9.56
N ALA A 99 13.63 -15.26 10.35
CA ALA A 99 12.27 -14.73 10.31
C ALA A 99 11.95 -14.00 8.98
N LEU A 100 12.99 -13.51 8.30
CA LEU A 100 12.90 -12.92 6.95
C LEU A 100 13.17 -13.95 5.84
N GLY A 101 13.47 -15.20 6.19
CA GLY A 101 13.85 -16.24 5.24
C GLY A 101 15.24 -16.05 4.62
N ASN A 102 16.08 -15.20 5.21
CA ASN A 102 17.44 -14.95 4.76
C ASN A 102 18.35 -16.07 5.29
N THR A 103 18.46 -17.14 4.51
CA THR A 103 19.16 -18.37 4.89
C THR A 103 20.45 -18.60 4.11
N GLN A 104 20.75 -17.77 3.12
CA GLN A 104 21.93 -17.91 2.28
C GLN A 104 22.85 -16.69 2.45
N PRO A 105 24.16 -16.88 2.34
CA PRO A 105 25.11 -15.78 2.39
C PRO A 105 24.77 -14.67 1.37
N GLY A 106 24.74 -13.44 1.84
CA GLY A 106 24.41 -12.27 1.04
C GLY A 106 22.90 -11.92 0.94
N ASP A 107 22.01 -12.74 1.51
CA ASP A 107 20.57 -12.49 1.48
C ASP A 107 20.19 -11.18 2.13
N GLY A 108 20.85 -10.81 3.22
CA GLY A 108 20.57 -9.56 3.91
C GLY A 108 20.72 -8.34 3.01
N VAL A 109 21.80 -8.26 2.25
CA VAL A 109 22.05 -7.19 1.28
C VAL A 109 21.18 -7.34 0.04
N ARG A 110 21.02 -8.56 -0.48
CA ARG A 110 20.26 -8.85 -1.69
C ARG A 110 18.79 -8.46 -1.55
N TYR A 111 18.15 -8.84 -0.43
CA TYR A 111 16.73 -8.61 -0.16
C TYR A 111 16.50 -7.51 0.87
N ARG A 112 17.32 -6.45 0.83
CA ARG A 112 17.15 -5.24 1.64
C ARG A 112 15.87 -4.49 1.27
N GLY A 113 15.46 -3.55 2.10
CA GLY A 113 14.21 -2.80 1.93
C GLY A 113 14.11 -2.08 0.59
N ARG A 114 13.00 -2.30 -0.14
CA ARG A 114 12.68 -1.59 -1.41
C ARG A 114 11.22 -1.27 -1.54
N GLY A 115 10.92 -0.29 -2.42
CA GLY A 115 9.58 0.17 -2.73
C GLY A 115 9.03 1.15 -1.71
N TYR A 116 7.73 1.42 -1.76
CA TYR A 116 7.06 2.37 -0.85
C TYR A 116 6.94 1.85 0.60
N LEU A 117 6.94 0.55 0.79
CA LEU A 117 6.79 -0.10 2.10
C LEU A 117 8.11 -0.65 2.64
N GLY A 118 9.18 -0.62 1.84
CA GLY A 118 10.44 -1.21 2.24
C GLY A 118 10.38 -2.72 2.45
N ILE A 119 9.77 -3.48 1.50
CA ILE A 119 9.73 -4.95 1.63
C ILE A 119 11.14 -5.50 1.82
N THR A 120 11.31 -6.37 2.79
CA THR A 120 12.63 -6.87 3.24
C THR A 120 12.59 -8.37 3.47
N GLY A 121 13.63 -9.06 3.06
CA GLY A 121 13.84 -10.49 3.28
C GLY A 121 13.37 -11.38 2.14
N ARG A 122 14.11 -12.47 1.90
CA ARG A 122 13.88 -13.44 0.83
C ARG A 122 12.42 -13.93 0.79
N THR A 123 11.85 -14.27 1.95
CA THR A 123 10.45 -14.76 2.02
C THR A 123 9.45 -13.73 1.52
N ASN A 124 9.59 -12.46 1.92
CA ASN A 124 8.67 -11.40 1.48
C ASN A 124 8.81 -11.13 -0.03
N TYR A 125 10.02 -11.14 -0.58
CA TYR A 125 10.24 -11.00 -2.02
C TYR A 125 9.62 -12.17 -2.80
N ALA A 126 9.78 -13.42 -2.32
CA ALA A 126 9.17 -14.59 -2.94
C ALA A 126 7.64 -14.52 -2.92
N GLN A 127 7.06 -14.20 -1.77
CA GLN A 127 5.61 -14.07 -1.61
C GLN A 127 5.04 -12.97 -2.51
N MET A 128 5.67 -11.78 -2.54
CA MET A 128 5.23 -10.71 -3.42
C MET A 128 5.36 -11.09 -4.89
N SER A 129 6.44 -11.72 -5.30
CA SER A 129 6.62 -12.19 -6.67
C SER A 129 5.50 -13.14 -7.10
N ALA A 130 5.15 -14.10 -6.24
CA ALA A 130 4.08 -15.06 -6.49
C ALA A 130 2.69 -14.37 -6.53
N ARG A 131 2.38 -13.50 -5.56
CA ARG A 131 1.09 -12.80 -5.47
C ARG A 131 0.83 -11.87 -6.65
N LEU A 132 1.89 -11.22 -7.15
CA LEU A 132 1.82 -10.34 -8.31
C LEU A 132 1.86 -11.09 -9.67
N GLY A 133 1.91 -12.43 -9.65
CA GLY A 133 2.01 -13.23 -10.86
C GLY A 133 3.35 -13.11 -11.61
N LEU A 134 4.42 -12.70 -10.90
CA LEU A 134 5.75 -12.45 -11.46
C LEU A 134 6.68 -13.69 -11.41
N GLY A 135 6.16 -14.85 -11.00
CA GLY A 135 6.97 -16.05 -10.83
C GLY A 135 8.12 -15.85 -9.84
N THR A 136 9.38 -16.01 -10.29
CA THR A 136 10.59 -15.83 -9.47
C THR A 136 11.25 -14.46 -9.66
N ARG A 137 10.66 -13.57 -10.46
CA ARG A 137 11.30 -12.32 -10.90
C ARG A 137 11.88 -11.48 -9.76
N LEU A 138 11.15 -11.30 -8.65
CA LEU A 138 11.66 -10.50 -7.52
C LEU A 138 12.73 -11.23 -6.70
N LEU A 139 12.92 -12.54 -6.87
CA LEU A 139 14.07 -13.27 -6.32
C LEU A 139 15.29 -13.15 -7.22
N ASP A 140 15.09 -13.14 -8.52
CA ASP A 140 16.16 -13.08 -9.52
C ASP A 140 16.68 -11.63 -9.67
N SER A 141 15.76 -10.66 -9.72
CA SER A 141 16.01 -9.22 -9.86
C SER A 141 15.27 -8.43 -8.78
N PRO A 142 15.72 -8.49 -7.51
CA PRO A 142 15.03 -7.84 -6.40
C PRO A 142 14.96 -6.31 -6.52
N GLU A 143 15.81 -5.68 -7.31
CA GLU A 143 15.79 -4.26 -7.65
C GLU A 143 14.50 -3.84 -8.36
N ASP A 144 13.82 -4.75 -9.06
CA ASP A 144 12.54 -4.47 -9.71
C ASP A 144 11.46 -4.03 -8.71
N ALA A 145 11.57 -4.40 -7.43
CA ALA A 145 10.65 -4.00 -6.38
C ALA A 145 10.59 -2.48 -6.14
N LYS A 146 11.57 -1.71 -6.64
CA LYS A 146 11.57 -0.23 -6.60
C LYS A 146 11.15 0.42 -7.93
N SER A 147 10.92 -0.35 -9.00
CA SER A 147 10.35 0.25 -10.22
C SER A 147 8.95 0.80 -9.92
N PRO A 148 8.55 1.97 -10.45
CA PRO A 148 7.28 2.60 -10.10
C PRO A 148 6.06 1.68 -10.27
N GLU A 149 6.02 0.90 -11.35
CA GLU A 149 4.97 -0.07 -11.62
C GLU A 149 4.90 -1.16 -10.54
N VAL A 150 6.00 -1.87 -10.31
CA VAL A 150 6.03 -2.98 -9.36
C VAL A 150 5.85 -2.49 -7.93
N ALA A 151 6.44 -1.35 -7.58
CA ALA A 151 6.30 -0.75 -6.25
C ALA A 151 4.84 -0.36 -5.93
N CYS A 152 4.09 0.18 -6.90
CA CYS A 152 2.67 0.48 -6.73
C CYS A 152 1.84 -0.81 -6.58
N ARG A 153 2.12 -1.85 -7.34
CA ARG A 153 1.44 -3.15 -7.23
C ARG A 153 1.71 -3.80 -5.87
N ILE A 154 2.97 -3.82 -5.41
CA ILE A 154 3.34 -4.30 -4.07
C ILE A 154 2.58 -3.52 -2.99
N LEU A 155 2.56 -2.19 -3.10
CA LEU A 155 1.88 -1.32 -2.15
C LEU A 155 0.40 -1.67 -2.02
N VAL A 156 -0.32 -1.72 -3.14
CA VAL A 156 -1.78 -1.96 -3.12
C VAL A 156 -2.10 -3.39 -2.69
N ASP A 157 -1.38 -4.38 -3.20
CA ASP A 157 -1.55 -5.79 -2.80
C ASP A 157 -1.34 -5.99 -1.29
N TRP A 158 -0.34 -5.33 -0.70
CA TRP A 158 -0.10 -5.38 0.75
C TRP A 158 -1.30 -4.93 1.58
N PHE A 159 -2.02 -3.90 1.12
CA PHE A 159 -3.22 -3.41 1.79
C PHE A 159 -4.43 -4.33 1.57
N VAL A 160 -4.61 -4.83 0.35
CA VAL A 160 -5.69 -5.75 0.01
C VAL A 160 -5.57 -7.07 0.76
N ASP A 161 -4.36 -7.60 0.92
CA ASP A 161 -4.07 -8.79 1.74
C ASP A 161 -4.50 -8.62 3.22
N ARG A 162 -4.49 -7.39 3.71
CA ARG A 162 -4.84 -7.03 5.09
C ARG A 162 -6.20 -6.37 5.23
N GLN A 163 -6.97 -6.29 4.12
CA GLN A 163 -8.18 -5.45 4.07
C GLN A 163 -9.24 -5.85 5.12
N GLU A 164 -9.37 -7.12 5.47
CA GLU A 164 -10.35 -7.55 6.47
C GLU A 164 -10.13 -6.86 7.82
N LYS A 165 -8.89 -6.89 8.32
CA LYS A 165 -8.51 -6.22 9.58
C LYS A 165 -8.54 -4.71 9.45
N LEU A 166 -8.11 -4.18 8.29
CA LEU A 166 -8.08 -2.75 8.01
C LEU A 166 -9.49 -2.17 7.92
N SER A 167 -10.41 -2.82 7.18
CA SER A 167 -11.76 -2.32 6.97
C SER A 167 -12.52 -2.17 8.28
N ALA A 168 -12.37 -3.10 9.23
CA ALA A 168 -12.98 -2.97 10.55
C ALA A 168 -12.43 -1.76 11.32
N ALA A 169 -11.11 -1.58 11.36
CA ALA A 169 -10.48 -0.44 12.02
C ALA A 169 -10.88 0.90 11.39
N LEU A 170 -10.84 0.98 10.05
CA LEU A 170 -11.20 2.18 9.29
C LEU A 170 -12.70 2.52 9.41
N ALA A 171 -13.58 1.52 9.45
CA ALA A 171 -15.02 1.73 9.65
C ALA A 171 -15.33 2.31 11.02
N ASN A 172 -14.58 1.91 12.05
CA ASN A 172 -14.73 2.39 13.42
C ASN A 172 -13.94 3.69 13.71
N GLY A 173 -13.21 4.22 12.72
CA GLY A 173 -12.35 5.39 12.88
C GLY A 173 -11.10 5.15 13.75
N ASP A 174 -10.75 3.88 14.02
CA ASP A 174 -9.53 3.54 14.77
C ASP A 174 -8.30 3.56 13.84
N LEU A 175 -7.82 4.77 13.56
CA LEU A 175 -6.67 4.99 12.68
C LEU A 175 -5.35 4.52 13.33
N THR A 176 -5.31 4.37 14.65
CA THR A 176 -4.16 3.78 15.36
C THR A 176 -4.05 2.29 15.05
N LEU A 177 -5.16 1.58 15.15
CA LEU A 177 -5.21 0.15 14.81
C LEU A 177 -4.94 -0.07 13.31
N ALA A 178 -5.54 0.76 12.45
CA ALA A 178 -5.29 0.71 11.01
C ALA A 178 -3.79 0.90 10.69
N ARG A 179 -3.14 1.89 11.29
CA ARG A 179 -1.70 2.14 11.10
C ARG A 179 -0.84 0.95 11.57
N ARG A 180 -1.17 0.37 12.74
CA ARG A 180 -0.48 -0.82 13.25
C ARG A 180 -0.60 -2.03 12.32
N ALA A 181 -1.77 -2.23 11.73
CA ALA A 181 -2.02 -3.37 10.85
C ALA A 181 -1.16 -3.32 9.57
N VAL A 182 -0.80 -2.11 9.11
CA VAL A 182 0.01 -1.92 7.89
C VAL A 182 1.50 -1.89 8.19
N ALA A 183 1.92 -1.11 9.20
CA ALA A 183 3.33 -0.78 9.43
C ALA A 183 3.94 -1.54 10.62
N GLY A 184 3.19 -2.42 11.28
CA GLY A 184 3.64 -3.16 12.45
C GLY A 184 3.81 -2.31 13.71
N GLY A 185 3.58 -0.99 13.63
CA GLY A 185 3.70 -0.06 14.74
C GLY A 185 2.77 1.16 14.61
N ALA A 186 2.63 1.93 15.71
CA ALA A 186 1.81 3.13 15.76
C ALA A 186 2.63 4.43 15.62
N SER A 187 3.85 4.35 15.10
CA SER A 187 4.65 5.55 14.84
C SER A 187 3.96 6.47 13.83
N GLN A 188 4.07 7.78 14.05
CA GLN A 188 3.55 8.80 13.14
C GLN A 188 2.02 8.74 12.89
N VAL A 189 1.24 8.20 13.83
CA VAL A 189 -0.23 8.11 13.72
C VAL A 189 -0.86 9.49 13.49
N ALA A 190 -0.38 10.54 14.15
CA ALA A 190 -0.91 11.89 13.98
C ALA A 190 -0.76 12.38 12.53
N GLN A 191 0.42 12.18 11.92
CA GLN A 191 0.66 12.54 10.52
C GLN A 191 -0.18 11.67 9.58
N PHE A 192 -0.23 10.36 9.82
CA PHE A 192 -1.08 9.43 9.07
C PHE A 192 -2.54 9.87 9.10
N THR A 193 -3.07 10.19 10.28
CA THR A 193 -4.46 10.64 10.47
C THR A 193 -4.75 11.94 9.71
N ALA A 194 -3.86 12.91 9.79
CA ALA A 194 -4.02 14.19 9.09
C ALA A 194 -4.09 14.00 7.58
N VAL A 195 -3.18 13.19 7.02
CA VAL A 195 -3.17 12.89 5.58
C VAL A 195 -4.37 12.03 5.18
N TYR A 196 -4.70 11.00 5.96
CA TYR A 196 -5.85 10.13 5.72
C TYR A 196 -7.15 10.94 5.59
N ASN A 197 -7.42 11.83 6.55
CA ASN A 197 -8.63 12.66 6.52
C ASN A 197 -8.64 13.61 5.31
N LYS A 198 -7.49 14.19 4.97
CA LYS A 198 -7.36 15.07 3.81
C LYS A 198 -7.61 14.35 2.50
N VAL A 199 -7.11 13.12 2.37
CA VAL A 199 -7.34 12.27 1.19
C VAL A 199 -8.78 11.79 1.13
N LEU A 200 -9.32 11.29 2.26
CA LEU A 200 -10.68 10.77 2.32
C LEU A 200 -11.73 11.83 1.92
N ALA A 201 -11.47 13.10 2.25
CA ALA A 201 -12.35 14.21 1.88
C ALA A 201 -12.36 14.54 0.37
N GLN A 202 -11.47 13.95 -0.42
CA GLN A 202 -11.39 14.13 -1.87
C GLN A 202 -12.12 13.03 -2.65
N PHE A 203 -12.50 11.95 -1.99
CA PHE A 203 -13.36 10.87 -2.51
C PHE A 203 -14.85 11.10 -2.17
#